data_b67ab3a215703a58c2312e1a4e9707ad
#
_entry.id   b67ab3a215703a58c2312e1a4e9707ad
#
_cell.length_a   1.000
_cell.length_b   1.000
_cell.length_c   1.000
_cell.angle_alpha   90.00
_cell.angle_beta   90.00
_cell.angle_gamma   90.00
#
_symmetry.space_group_name_H-M   'P 1'
#
loop_
_entity.id
_entity.type
_entity.pdbx_description
1 polymer ?
#
loop_
_entity_poly.entity_id
_entity_poly.type
_entity_poly.pdbx_seq_one_letter_code
_entity_poly.pdbx_strand_id
1 'polypeptide(L)'
;MNKILLFSLAISIALAGCNGTEFSPNQKFNGSTATDVNAKEISALPSKPAGSAIRIAVSGDTQRMYKESQIFVDHINSRNDIDFVVLNGDVSDFGLLLEFDGIYKIYSGLKVPFITVIGNHDQVANGYEIFLRMFGKPDFTFNYAGIKFVCHDSNSREHNFDGYNPDLNWLRNNLKLDEGTDHIVALSHVPPTDADFDQTLRADYEHLFNKTPGMLASIHSHQHAPDIIYRKDDTGIPFIITNAIVNRAYTMIDISNGQLHAQAVNF
;
A
#
# COMPACT_ATOMS: atom_id res chain seq x y z
N MET A 1 -38.21 -24.37 44.12
CA MET A 1 -37.10 -23.75 43.32
C MET A 1 -36.89 -22.37 43.90
N ASN A 2 -35.73 -22.11 44.51
CA ASN A 2 -35.52 -20.90 45.32
C ASN A 2 -35.47 -19.67 44.41
N LYS A 3 -36.20 -18.60 44.80
CA LYS A 3 -36.22 -17.30 44.08
C LYS A 3 -34.81 -16.73 43.84
N ILE A 4 -33.85 -17.03 44.72
CA ILE A 4 -32.44 -16.65 44.59
C ILE A 4 -31.78 -17.36 43.41
N LEU A 5 -32.09 -18.64 43.15
CA LEU A 5 -31.53 -19.39 42.02
C LEU A 5 -32.01 -18.88 40.67
N LEU A 6 -33.28 -18.48 40.60
CA LEU A 6 -33.87 -17.85 39.40
C LEU A 6 -33.27 -16.47 39.13
N PHE A 7 -33.00 -15.69 40.16
CA PHE A 7 -32.40 -14.36 40.03
C PHE A 7 -30.92 -14.46 39.59
N SER A 8 -30.16 -15.42 40.15
CA SER A 8 -28.77 -15.69 39.71
C SER A 8 -28.69 -16.18 38.27
N LEU A 9 -29.63 -17.02 37.84
CA LEU A 9 -29.71 -17.53 36.46
C LEU A 9 -30.05 -16.39 35.46
N ALA A 10 -30.96 -15.49 35.84
CA ALA A 10 -31.32 -14.32 35.01
C ALA A 10 -30.17 -13.35 34.85
N ILE A 11 -29.37 -13.11 35.91
CA ILE A 11 -28.16 -12.26 35.85
C ILE A 11 -27.08 -12.91 34.96
N SER A 12 -26.89 -14.23 35.04
CA SER A 12 -25.91 -14.96 34.21
C SER A 12 -26.29 -14.92 32.72
N ILE A 13 -27.56 -14.96 32.38
CA ILE A 13 -28.05 -14.83 31.00
C ILE A 13 -27.91 -13.39 30.49
N ALA A 14 -28.14 -12.37 31.35
CA ALA A 14 -27.94 -10.98 30.98
C ALA A 14 -26.45 -10.62 30.73
N LEU A 15 -25.52 -11.27 31.44
CA LEU A 15 -24.08 -11.08 31.23
C LEU A 15 -23.54 -11.84 30.00
N ALA A 16 -24.22 -12.89 29.54
CA ALA A 16 -23.87 -13.62 28.34
C ALA A 16 -24.35 -12.93 27.04
N GLY A 17 -25.26 -11.96 27.14
CA GLY A 17 -25.86 -11.26 26.00
C GLY A 17 -24.99 -10.16 25.36
N CYS A 18 -23.84 -9.80 25.96
CA CYS A 18 -23.03 -8.66 25.45
C CYS A 18 -22.04 -9.02 24.34
N ASN A 19 -21.95 -10.26 23.91
CA ASN A 19 -20.95 -10.69 22.91
C ASN A 19 -21.49 -10.76 21.46
N GLY A 20 -22.66 -10.25 21.16
CA GLY A 20 -23.32 -10.51 19.89
C GLY A 20 -23.64 -9.32 18.99
N THR A 21 -23.54 -8.10 19.48
CA THR A 21 -23.91 -6.90 18.71
C THR A 21 -22.80 -5.85 18.76
N GLU A 22 -21.83 -6.03 17.91
CA GLU A 22 -20.85 -5.00 17.65
C GLU A 22 -21.45 -4.03 16.62
N PHE A 23 -21.90 -2.86 17.07
CA PHE A 23 -22.36 -1.76 16.23
C PHE A 23 -21.20 -0.83 15.82
N SER A 24 -19.99 -1.37 15.73
CA SER A 24 -18.82 -0.63 15.28
C SER A 24 -18.83 -0.56 13.75
N PRO A 25 -18.46 0.60 13.14
CA PRO A 25 -18.14 0.65 11.72
C PRO A 25 -16.94 -0.24 11.33
N ASN A 26 -16.14 -0.68 12.29
CA ASN A 26 -15.21 -1.80 12.19
C ASN A 26 -15.94 -3.14 12.37
N GLN A 27 -16.81 -3.44 11.44
CA GLN A 27 -17.60 -4.65 11.49
C GLN A 27 -16.70 -5.90 11.51
N LYS A 28 -17.21 -6.94 12.14
CA LYS A 28 -16.60 -8.24 12.15
C LYS A 28 -16.43 -8.75 10.71
N PHE A 29 -15.22 -9.17 10.37
CA PHE A 29 -14.98 -9.86 9.11
C PHE A 29 -15.99 -11.01 8.93
N ASN A 30 -16.55 -11.11 7.77
CA ASN A 30 -17.47 -12.19 7.39
C ASN A 30 -16.92 -12.95 6.18
N GLY A 31 -17.64 -13.99 5.72
CA GLY A 31 -17.19 -14.82 4.61
C GLY A 31 -17.09 -14.13 3.24
N SER A 32 -17.60 -12.88 3.12
CA SER A 32 -17.49 -12.07 1.90
C SER A 32 -16.39 -11.01 1.95
N THR A 33 -15.76 -10.80 3.11
CA THR A 33 -14.63 -9.86 3.22
C THR A 33 -13.42 -10.44 2.50
N ALA A 34 -12.81 -9.64 1.63
CA ALA A 34 -11.61 -10.04 0.89
C ALA A 34 -10.44 -10.32 1.85
N THR A 35 -9.64 -11.32 1.51
CA THR A 35 -8.41 -11.69 2.23
C THR A 35 -7.30 -11.99 1.26
N ASP A 36 -6.06 -11.81 1.69
CA ASP A 36 -4.85 -12.13 0.91
C ASP A 36 -4.86 -11.49 -0.49
N VAL A 37 -5.36 -10.25 -0.59
CA VAL A 37 -5.55 -9.55 -1.86
C VAL A 37 -4.23 -9.43 -2.60
N ASN A 38 -3.16 -8.89 -1.97
CA ASN A 38 -1.88 -8.73 -2.65
C ASN A 38 -1.33 -10.06 -3.18
N ALA A 39 -1.42 -11.15 -2.41
CA ALA A 39 -0.94 -12.46 -2.87
C ALA A 39 -1.73 -12.97 -4.08
N LYS A 40 -3.04 -12.76 -4.11
CA LYS A 40 -3.90 -13.13 -5.24
C LYS A 40 -3.62 -12.30 -6.48
N GLU A 41 -3.51 -10.99 -6.32
CA GLU A 41 -3.24 -10.06 -7.42
C GLU A 41 -1.83 -10.25 -7.99
N ILE A 42 -0.81 -10.49 -7.16
CA ILE A 42 0.54 -10.84 -7.61
C ILE A 42 0.52 -12.15 -8.42
N SER A 43 -0.23 -13.15 -7.96
CA SER A 43 -0.35 -14.43 -8.68
C SER A 43 -1.11 -14.30 -10.02
N ALA A 44 -1.91 -13.25 -10.18
CA ALA A 44 -2.66 -12.94 -11.40
C ALA A 44 -1.87 -12.07 -12.40
N LEU A 45 -0.67 -11.60 -12.05
CA LEU A 45 0.18 -10.85 -12.97
C LEU A 45 0.45 -11.68 -14.25
N PRO A 46 0.26 -11.11 -15.43
CA PRO A 46 0.50 -11.83 -16.67
C PRO A 46 1.99 -12.18 -16.80
N SER A 47 2.30 -13.38 -17.29
CA SER A 47 3.69 -13.77 -17.50
C SER A 47 4.38 -12.84 -18.50
N LYS A 48 5.51 -12.25 -18.11
CA LYS A 48 6.32 -11.37 -18.95
C LYS A 48 7.79 -11.75 -18.82
N PRO A 49 8.53 -11.93 -19.93
CA PRO A 49 9.98 -12.23 -19.88
C PRO A 49 10.75 -11.14 -19.11
N ALA A 50 11.83 -11.53 -18.44
CA ALA A 50 12.77 -10.58 -17.83
C ALA A 50 13.29 -9.58 -18.88
N GLY A 51 13.43 -8.33 -18.51
CA GLY A 51 13.87 -7.23 -19.38
C GLY A 51 12.77 -6.69 -20.32
N SER A 52 11.55 -7.23 -20.28
CA SER A 52 10.42 -6.65 -21.02
C SER A 52 10.08 -5.26 -20.50
N ALA A 53 9.66 -4.37 -21.39
CA ALA A 53 9.11 -3.09 -20.98
C ALA A 53 7.82 -3.29 -20.17
N ILE A 54 7.70 -2.57 -19.06
CA ILE A 54 6.50 -2.57 -18.23
C ILE A 54 5.97 -1.16 -18.01
N ARG A 55 4.67 -1.06 -17.80
CA ARG A 55 3.97 0.18 -17.51
C ARG A 55 3.07 0.01 -16.30
N ILE A 56 3.24 0.85 -15.31
CA ILE A 56 2.54 0.77 -14.03
C ILE A 56 1.83 2.10 -13.79
N ALA A 57 0.57 2.05 -13.37
CA ALA A 57 -0.13 3.23 -12.88
C ALA A 57 -0.07 3.25 -11.35
N VAL A 58 0.58 4.27 -10.79
CA VAL A 58 0.71 4.44 -9.33
C VAL A 58 -0.21 5.56 -8.88
N SER A 59 -1.11 5.25 -7.96
CA SER A 59 -2.02 6.20 -7.31
C SER A 59 -2.04 5.90 -5.82
N GLY A 60 -2.32 6.88 -4.99
CA GLY A 60 -2.47 6.72 -3.55
C GLY A 60 -3.54 7.64 -3.00
N ASP A 61 -3.68 7.67 -1.67
CA ASP A 61 -4.53 8.62 -0.95
C ASP A 61 -5.99 8.55 -1.43
N THR A 62 -6.49 7.32 -1.57
CA THR A 62 -7.87 7.09 -2.03
C THR A 62 -8.88 7.40 -0.94
N GLN A 63 -8.57 7.07 0.31
CA GLN A 63 -9.38 7.38 1.48
C GLN A 63 -10.88 7.19 1.19
N ARG A 64 -11.71 8.24 1.29
CA ARG A 64 -13.15 8.19 0.96
C ARG A 64 -13.49 8.79 -0.41
N MET A 65 -12.50 8.88 -1.31
CA MET A 65 -12.68 9.41 -2.67
C MET A 65 -13.27 8.35 -3.61
N TYR A 66 -14.39 7.75 -3.21
CA TYR A 66 -15.02 6.64 -3.96
C TYR A 66 -15.35 6.99 -5.41
N LYS A 67 -15.83 8.23 -5.64
CA LYS A 67 -16.18 8.70 -6.98
C LYS A 67 -14.95 8.85 -7.86
N GLU A 68 -13.91 9.48 -7.35
CA GLU A 68 -12.65 9.69 -8.04
C GLU A 68 -11.96 8.34 -8.31
N SER A 69 -12.00 7.43 -7.34
CA SER A 69 -11.52 6.06 -7.47
C SER A 69 -12.26 5.29 -8.58
N GLN A 70 -13.59 5.43 -8.69
CA GLN A 70 -14.36 4.79 -9.76
C GLN A 70 -13.98 5.38 -11.14
N ILE A 71 -13.84 6.70 -11.24
CA ILE A 71 -13.41 7.36 -12.49
C ILE A 71 -12.01 6.89 -12.89
N PHE A 72 -11.09 6.74 -11.92
CA PHE A 72 -9.76 6.20 -12.15
C PHE A 72 -9.82 4.76 -12.68
N VAL A 73 -10.58 3.88 -12.04
CA VAL A 73 -10.78 2.49 -12.49
C VAL A 73 -11.33 2.44 -13.92
N ASP A 74 -12.34 3.26 -14.22
CA ASP A 74 -12.92 3.34 -15.58
C ASP A 74 -11.88 3.84 -16.60
N HIS A 75 -11.08 4.84 -16.23
CA HIS A 75 -9.98 5.36 -17.06
C HIS A 75 -8.92 4.28 -17.31
N ILE A 76 -8.42 3.59 -16.28
CA ILE A 76 -7.44 2.50 -16.45
C ILE A 76 -8.04 1.38 -17.33
N ASN A 77 -9.29 1.02 -17.11
CA ASN A 77 -9.98 -0.02 -17.89
C ASN A 77 -10.21 0.35 -19.37
N SER A 78 -10.15 1.63 -19.71
CA SER A 78 -10.20 2.10 -21.11
C SER A 78 -8.85 1.94 -21.84
N ARG A 79 -7.77 1.71 -21.08
CA ARG A 79 -6.41 1.49 -21.59
C ARG A 79 -6.14 0.00 -21.73
N ASN A 80 -5.18 -0.33 -22.59
CA ASN A 80 -4.73 -1.71 -22.84
C ASN A 80 -3.21 -1.86 -22.71
N ASP A 81 -2.55 -0.83 -22.16
CA ASP A 81 -1.10 -0.71 -22.10
C ASP A 81 -0.57 -0.69 -20.66
N ILE A 82 -1.42 -0.89 -19.64
CA ILE A 82 -1.06 -0.96 -18.23
C ILE A 82 -0.86 -2.43 -17.84
N ASP A 83 0.25 -2.74 -17.20
CA ASP A 83 0.54 -4.08 -16.69
C ASP A 83 -0.17 -4.33 -15.35
N PHE A 84 -0.07 -3.39 -14.43
CA PHE A 84 -0.77 -3.42 -13.14
C PHE A 84 -0.87 -2.02 -12.52
N VAL A 85 -1.70 -1.91 -11.50
CA VAL A 85 -1.89 -0.68 -10.72
C VAL A 85 -1.21 -0.85 -9.36
N VAL A 86 -0.65 0.23 -8.81
CA VAL A 86 -0.24 0.32 -7.41
C VAL A 86 -1.15 1.31 -6.69
N LEU A 87 -1.80 0.83 -5.63
CA LEU A 87 -2.51 1.64 -4.67
C LEU A 87 -1.55 1.90 -3.51
N ASN A 88 -0.87 3.04 -3.56
CA ASN A 88 0.34 3.32 -2.78
C ASN A 88 0.03 3.98 -1.42
N GLY A 89 -0.81 3.34 -0.64
CA GLY A 89 -1.17 3.74 0.73
C GLY A 89 -2.40 4.65 0.81
N ASP A 90 -2.88 4.80 2.04
CA ASP A 90 -4.07 5.56 2.40
C ASP A 90 -5.33 5.10 1.65
N VAL A 91 -5.58 3.79 1.78
CA VAL A 91 -6.79 3.13 1.25
C VAL A 91 -8.02 3.58 2.04
N SER A 92 -7.89 3.65 3.36
CA SER A 92 -8.91 4.13 4.30
C SER A 92 -8.57 5.53 4.79
N ASP A 93 -9.54 6.21 5.42
CA ASP A 93 -9.35 7.52 6.06
C ASP A 93 -9.20 7.37 7.59
N PHE A 94 -9.93 6.43 8.18
CA PHE A 94 -9.98 6.19 9.63
C PHE A 94 -9.67 4.75 10.03
N GLY A 95 -9.10 3.95 9.16
CA GLY A 95 -8.80 2.54 9.43
C GLY A 95 -10.04 1.67 9.61
N LEU A 96 -11.18 2.04 8.98
CA LEU A 96 -12.44 1.32 9.15
C LEU A 96 -12.58 0.23 8.08
N LEU A 97 -13.01 -0.97 8.48
CA LEU A 97 -13.27 -2.08 7.55
C LEU A 97 -14.20 -1.66 6.40
N LEU A 98 -15.21 -0.82 6.68
CA LEU A 98 -16.15 -0.32 5.67
C LEU A 98 -15.45 0.51 4.59
N GLU A 99 -14.43 1.29 4.96
CA GLU A 99 -13.66 2.11 4.02
C GLU A 99 -12.77 1.23 3.15
N PHE A 100 -12.01 0.31 3.76
CA PHE A 100 -11.21 -0.67 3.04
C PHE A 100 -12.05 -1.50 2.06
N ASP A 101 -13.19 -2.03 2.51
CA ASP A 101 -14.09 -2.84 1.68
C ASP A 101 -14.71 -2.00 0.54
N GLY A 102 -15.01 -0.72 0.79
CA GLY A 102 -15.52 0.21 -0.21
C GLY A 102 -14.53 0.45 -1.35
N ILE A 103 -13.28 0.78 -1.02
CA ILE A 103 -12.21 0.98 -2.02
C ILE A 103 -11.86 -0.34 -2.70
N TYR A 104 -11.74 -1.43 -1.95
CA TYR A 104 -11.49 -2.76 -2.55
C TYR A 104 -12.54 -3.12 -3.61
N LYS A 105 -13.84 -2.91 -3.34
CA LYS A 105 -14.91 -3.20 -4.30
C LYS A 105 -14.77 -2.40 -5.59
N ILE A 106 -14.31 -1.16 -5.51
CA ILE A 106 -14.06 -0.33 -6.69
C ILE A 106 -12.87 -0.86 -7.46
N TYR A 107 -11.72 -1.08 -6.78
CA TYR A 107 -10.49 -1.53 -7.43
C TYR A 107 -10.57 -2.97 -7.94
N SER A 108 -11.39 -3.83 -7.34
CA SER A 108 -11.69 -5.17 -7.88
C SER A 108 -12.40 -5.14 -9.25
N GLY A 109 -12.87 -3.97 -9.70
CA GLY A 109 -13.37 -3.73 -11.05
C GLY A 109 -12.29 -3.48 -12.09
N LEU A 110 -11.01 -3.38 -11.72
CA LEU A 110 -9.89 -3.28 -12.66
C LEU A 110 -9.76 -4.54 -13.51
N LYS A 111 -9.40 -4.36 -14.78
CA LYS A 111 -9.09 -5.47 -15.72
C LYS A 111 -7.64 -5.96 -15.61
N VAL A 112 -6.81 -5.23 -14.88
CA VAL A 112 -5.42 -5.54 -14.59
C VAL A 112 -5.24 -5.72 -13.08
N PRO A 113 -4.27 -6.51 -12.61
CA PRO A 113 -4.00 -6.67 -11.19
C PRO A 113 -3.68 -5.35 -10.48
N PHE A 114 -3.95 -5.27 -9.18
CA PHE A 114 -3.52 -4.15 -8.36
C PHE A 114 -2.81 -4.59 -7.10
N ILE A 115 -1.77 -3.85 -6.71
CA ILE A 115 -0.94 -4.11 -5.53
C ILE A 115 -1.16 -2.98 -4.54
N THR A 116 -1.39 -3.31 -3.28
CA THR A 116 -1.71 -2.32 -2.24
C THR A 116 -0.55 -2.22 -1.25
N VAL A 117 -0.07 -1.01 -1.02
CA VAL A 117 0.90 -0.65 0.03
C VAL A 117 0.13 -0.03 1.19
N ILE A 118 0.64 -0.14 2.42
CA ILE A 118 0.01 0.45 3.59
C ILE A 118 0.34 1.95 3.70
N GLY A 119 -0.68 2.79 4.02
CA GLY A 119 -0.50 4.19 4.36
C GLY A 119 -0.69 4.46 5.86
N ASN A 120 -0.45 5.69 6.28
CA ASN A 120 -0.57 6.08 7.68
C ASN A 120 -2.04 6.12 8.14
N HIS A 121 -2.98 6.55 7.31
CA HIS A 121 -4.40 6.49 7.62
C HIS A 121 -4.94 5.06 7.73
N ASP A 122 -4.30 4.10 7.07
CA ASP A 122 -4.63 2.68 7.15
C ASP A 122 -4.29 2.07 8.51
N GLN A 123 -3.48 2.75 9.33
CA GLN A 123 -3.05 2.29 10.65
C GLN A 123 -3.85 2.92 11.81
N VAL A 124 -4.78 3.82 11.51
CA VAL A 124 -5.65 4.44 12.52
C VAL A 124 -6.57 3.39 13.15
N ALA A 125 -6.80 3.50 14.45
CA ALA A 125 -7.64 2.57 15.24
C ALA A 125 -7.21 1.08 15.05
N ASN A 126 -8.10 0.22 14.51
CA ASN A 126 -7.74 -1.19 14.19
C ASN A 126 -7.39 -1.38 12.72
N GLY A 127 -7.12 -0.30 11.99
CA GLY A 127 -6.90 -0.36 10.55
C GLY A 127 -5.72 -1.25 10.16
N TYR A 128 -4.64 -1.24 10.96
CA TYR A 128 -3.50 -2.13 10.74
C TYR A 128 -3.90 -3.62 10.72
N GLU A 129 -4.73 -4.06 11.69
CA GLU A 129 -5.23 -5.45 11.73
C GLU A 129 -6.15 -5.78 10.54
N ILE A 130 -6.94 -4.79 10.10
CA ILE A 130 -7.78 -4.91 8.91
C ILE A 130 -6.92 -5.03 7.67
N PHE A 131 -5.92 -4.17 7.51
CA PHE A 131 -4.97 -4.21 6.40
C PHE A 131 -4.27 -5.57 6.32
N LEU A 132 -3.68 -6.04 7.45
CA LEU A 132 -3.01 -7.34 7.52
C LEU A 132 -3.89 -8.48 7.02
N ARG A 133 -5.16 -8.47 7.39
CA ARG A 133 -6.10 -9.52 7.03
C ARG A 133 -6.59 -9.42 5.59
N MET A 134 -6.82 -8.20 5.08
CA MET A 134 -7.30 -8.00 3.70
C MET A 134 -6.17 -8.10 2.68
N PHE A 135 -5.06 -7.41 2.91
CA PHE A 135 -4.00 -7.24 1.92
C PHE A 135 -2.76 -8.08 2.20
N GLY A 136 -2.55 -8.50 3.44
CA GLY A 136 -1.36 -9.24 3.88
C GLY A 136 -0.37 -8.35 4.63
N LYS A 137 0.87 -8.86 4.80
CA LYS A 137 1.92 -8.11 5.50
C LYS A 137 2.26 -6.82 4.77
N PRO A 138 2.55 -5.71 5.49
CA PRO A 138 2.95 -4.44 4.86
C PRO A 138 4.31 -4.54 4.19
N ASP A 139 5.23 -5.33 4.76
CA ASP A 139 6.56 -5.58 4.22
C ASP A 139 6.56 -6.87 3.41
N PHE A 140 6.69 -6.76 2.09
CA PHE A 140 6.73 -7.90 1.18
C PHE A 140 7.48 -7.57 -0.10
N THR A 141 7.84 -8.61 -0.84
CA THR A 141 8.49 -8.47 -2.15
C THR A 141 7.78 -9.32 -3.19
N PHE A 142 7.87 -8.92 -4.45
CA PHE A 142 7.48 -9.74 -5.58
C PHE A 142 8.35 -9.40 -6.80
N ASN A 143 8.41 -10.33 -7.76
CA ASN A 143 9.18 -10.16 -8.99
C ASN A 143 8.25 -10.10 -10.18
N TYR A 144 8.49 -9.16 -11.10
CA TYR A 144 7.78 -9.04 -12.35
C TYR A 144 8.70 -8.54 -13.46
N ALA A 145 8.72 -9.24 -14.60
CA ALA A 145 9.50 -8.87 -15.80
C ALA A 145 11.00 -8.60 -15.55
N GLY A 146 11.63 -9.29 -14.58
CA GLY A 146 13.04 -9.10 -14.21
C GLY A 146 13.27 -7.94 -13.23
N ILE A 147 12.21 -7.37 -12.69
CA ILE A 147 12.26 -6.31 -11.68
C ILE A 147 11.75 -6.87 -10.35
N LYS A 148 12.51 -6.67 -9.29
CA LYS A 148 12.08 -6.92 -7.92
C LYS A 148 11.41 -5.68 -7.35
N PHE A 149 10.18 -5.83 -6.91
CA PHE A 149 9.44 -4.81 -6.17
C PHE A 149 9.57 -5.07 -4.68
N VAL A 150 9.93 -4.04 -3.92
CA VAL A 150 10.10 -4.07 -2.46
C VAL A 150 9.09 -3.11 -1.85
N CYS A 151 7.98 -3.65 -1.35
CA CYS A 151 6.95 -2.89 -0.66
C CYS A 151 7.23 -2.90 0.84
N HIS A 152 7.14 -1.73 1.49
CA HIS A 152 7.44 -1.64 2.92
C HIS A 152 6.64 -0.53 3.61
N ASP A 153 6.44 -0.70 4.90
CA ASP A 153 5.86 0.32 5.78
C ASP A 153 6.89 1.42 6.06
N SER A 154 6.51 2.67 5.81
CA SER A 154 7.31 3.87 6.10
C SER A 154 6.58 4.87 6.99
N ASN A 155 5.47 4.44 7.63
CA ASN A 155 4.57 5.30 8.39
C ASN A 155 5.07 5.46 9.85
N SER A 156 6.21 6.11 10.02
CA SER A 156 6.94 6.18 11.30
C SER A 156 6.15 6.86 12.42
N ARG A 157 5.29 7.84 12.08
CA ARG A 157 4.45 8.54 13.07
C ARG A 157 3.50 7.59 13.80
N GLU A 158 2.92 6.63 13.10
CA GLU A 158 1.97 5.64 13.62
C GLU A 158 2.66 4.65 14.55
N HIS A 159 3.99 4.53 14.44
CA HIS A 159 4.88 3.80 15.35
C HIS A 159 5.55 4.70 16.40
N ASN A 160 5.05 5.95 16.60
CA ASN A 160 5.57 6.91 17.56
C ASN A 160 7.06 7.26 17.38
N PHE A 161 7.57 7.19 16.15
CA PHE A 161 8.99 7.45 15.82
C PHE A 161 9.94 6.62 16.69
N ASP A 162 9.65 5.33 16.79
CA ASP A 162 10.33 4.38 17.69
C ASP A 162 11.76 3.99 17.22
N GLY A 163 12.18 4.47 16.05
CA GLY A 163 13.47 4.16 15.43
C GLY A 163 13.52 2.80 14.75
N TYR A 164 12.38 2.13 14.57
CA TYR A 164 12.27 0.81 13.93
C TYR A 164 11.38 0.80 12.67
N ASN A 165 10.60 1.85 12.43
CA ASN A 165 9.80 1.99 11.21
C ASN A 165 10.28 3.21 10.39
N PRO A 166 10.71 3.00 9.12
CA PRO A 166 10.80 1.71 8.41
C PRO A 166 11.86 0.76 8.98
N ASP A 167 11.62 -0.56 8.89
CA ASP A 167 12.58 -1.57 9.32
C ASP A 167 13.79 -1.64 8.39
N LEU A 168 14.85 -0.89 8.73
CA LEU A 168 16.08 -0.86 7.95
C LEU A 168 16.79 -2.22 7.89
N ASN A 169 16.60 -3.11 8.87
CA ASN A 169 17.20 -4.44 8.85
C ASN A 169 16.48 -5.33 7.85
N TRP A 170 15.15 -5.28 7.82
CA TRP A 170 14.36 -5.97 6.81
C TRP A 170 14.70 -5.44 5.41
N LEU A 171 14.80 -4.13 5.23
CA LEU A 171 15.18 -3.49 3.98
C LEU A 171 16.58 -3.94 3.51
N ARG A 172 17.61 -3.94 4.37
CA ARG A 172 18.97 -4.45 4.03
C ARG A 172 18.96 -5.89 3.56
N ASN A 173 18.04 -6.71 4.08
CA ASN A 173 17.93 -8.10 3.69
C ASN A 173 17.18 -8.30 2.37
N ASN A 174 16.26 -7.40 2.02
CA ASN A 174 15.36 -7.53 0.87
C ASN A 174 15.75 -6.64 -0.32
N LEU A 175 16.49 -5.54 -0.12
CA LEU A 175 17.08 -4.72 -1.20
C LEU A 175 18.30 -5.41 -1.81
N LYS A 176 18.07 -6.62 -2.32
CA LYS A 176 19.04 -7.46 -3.02
C LYS A 176 18.35 -8.07 -4.22
N LEU A 177 19.07 -8.17 -5.33
CA LEU A 177 18.57 -8.84 -6.51
C LEU A 177 18.30 -10.32 -6.21
N ASP A 178 17.17 -10.81 -6.69
CA ASP A 178 16.84 -12.23 -6.71
C ASP A 178 17.34 -12.87 -8.01
N GLU A 179 17.37 -14.21 -8.07
CA GLU A 179 17.65 -14.90 -9.32
C GLU A 179 16.64 -14.48 -10.41
N GLY A 180 17.15 -14.09 -11.57
CA GLY A 180 16.34 -13.62 -12.68
C GLY A 180 15.82 -12.18 -12.57
N THR A 181 16.35 -11.39 -11.62
CA THR A 181 16.09 -9.96 -11.54
C THR A 181 17.36 -9.14 -11.76
N ASP A 182 17.24 -8.03 -12.50
CA ASP A 182 18.32 -7.11 -12.80
C ASP A 182 18.14 -5.76 -12.12
N HIS A 183 16.91 -5.45 -11.69
CA HIS A 183 16.54 -4.15 -11.16
C HIS A 183 15.63 -4.28 -9.93
N ILE A 184 15.62 -3.20 -9.12
CA ILE A 184 14.77 -3.06 -7.93
C ILE A 184 14.00 -1.75 -8.01
N VAL A 185 12.72 -1.80 -7.64
CA VAL A 185 11.86 -0.63 -7.37
C VAL A 185 11.28 -0.78 -5.98
N ALA A 186 11.40 0.24 -5.15
CA ALA A 186 10.75 0.26 -3.85
C ALA A 186 9.45 1.05 -3.88
N LEU A 187 8.49 0.61 -3.08
CA LEU A 187 7.16 1.20 -2.93
C LEU A 187 6.87 1.37 -1.44
N SER A 188 6.56 2.58 -1.01
CA SER A 188 6.10 2.89 0.34
C SER A 188 5.27 4.16 0.32
N HIS A 189 4.60 4.49 1.42
CA HIS A 189 3.67 5.61 1.43
C HIS A 189 4.35 6.93 1.81
N VAL A 190 4.88 7.04 3.03
CA VAL A 190 5.47 8.28 3.55
C VAL A 190 6.89 8.47 2.98
N PRO A 191 7.18 9.60 2.30
CA PRO A 191 8.52 9.86 1.79
C PRO A 191 9.49 10.28 2.91
N PRO A 192 10.79 9.99 2.80
CA PRO A 192 11.77 10.30 3.84
C PRO A 192 11.98 11.80 4.08
N THR A 193 11.48 12.65 3.18
CA THR A 193 11.51 14.12 3.35
C THR A 193 10.34 14.66 4.18
N ASP A 194 9.33 13.84 4.45
CA ASP A 194 8.15 14.26 5.21
C ASP A 194 8.40 14.23 6.72
N ALA A 195 7.64 15.06 7.45
CA ALA A 195 7.71 15.12 8.92
C ALA A 195 7.13 13.85 9.60
N ASP A 196 6.31 13.09 8.89
CA ASP A 196 5.73 11.85 9.37
C ASP A 196 6.68 10.64 9.22
N PHE A 197 7.81 10.83 8.54
CA PHE A 197 8.92 9.88 8.50
C PHE A 197 9.88 10.13 9.67
N ASP A 198 10.42 9.08 10.29
CA ASP A 198 11.42 9.23 11.36
C ASP A 198 12.73 9.81 10.81
N GLN A 199 12.96 11.09 11.08
CA GLN A 199 14.11 11.81 10.57
C GLN A 199 15.45 11.28 11.12
N THR A 200 15.43 10.50 12.20
CA THR A 200 16.64 9.83 12.71
C THR A 200 17.09 8.68 11.81
N LEU A 201 16.15 8.05 11.10
CA LEU A 201 16.40 6.96 10.15
C LEU A 201 16.72 7.46 8.73
N ARG A 202 16.35 8.71 8.40
CA ARG A 202 16.37 9.23 7.03
C ARG A 202 17.73 9.07 6.34
N ALA A 203 18.82 9.45 7.02
CA ALA A 203 20.13 9.42 6.41
C ALA A 203 20.56 8.00 6.02
N ASP A 204 20.31 7.03 6.90
CA ASP A 204 20.61 5.63 6.67
C ASP A 204 19.69 5.00 5.62
N TYR A 205 18.41 5.36 5.62
CA TYR A 205 17.44 4.96 4.61
C TYR A 205 17.86 5.42 3.21
N GLU A 206 18.07 6.72 3.00
CA GLU A 206 18.50 7.27 1.72
C GLU A 206 19.86 6.68 1.28
N HIS A 207 20.81 6.48 2.21
CA HIS A 207 22.09 5.85 1.92
C HIS A 207 21.92 4.41 1.45
N LEU A 208 21.12 3.63 2.14
CA LEU A 208 20.84 2.23 1.80
C LEU A 208 20.31 2.12 0.36
N PHE A 209 19.32 2.94 0.02
CA PHE A 209 18.70 2.94 -1.31
C PHE A 209 19.68 3.36 -2.40
N ASN A 210 20.45 4.42 -2.15
CA ASN A 210 21.46 4.91 -3.10
C ASN A 210 22.65 3.93 -3.32
N LYS A 211 22.89 3.02 -2.38
CA LYS A 211 23.97 2.02 -2.48
C LYS A 211 23.50 0.65 -2.95
N THR A 212 22.22 0.45 -3.10
CA THR A 212 21.65 -0.81 -3.56
C THR A 212 21.89 -1.01 -5.06
N PRO A 213 22.61 -2.05 -5.47
CA PRO A 213 22.81 -2.34 -6.89
C PRO A 213 21.50 -2.62 -7.61
N GLY A 214 21.33 -2.07 -8.81
CA GLY A 214 20.13 -2.27 -9.62
C GLY A 214 18.92 -1.46 -9.18
N MET A 215 19.03 -0.62 -8.13
CA MET A 215 17.93 0.23 -7.66
C MET A 215 17.59 1.29 -8.70
N LEU A 216 16.34 1.33 -9.16
CA LEU A 216 15.87 2.32 -10.14
C LEU A 216 15.23 3.53 -9.47
N ALA A 217 14.37 3.31 -8.49
CA ALA A 217 13.64 4.37 -7.79
C ALA A 217 13.05 3.88 -6.47
N SER A 218 12.74 4.84 -5.59
CA SER A 218 11.80 4.70 -4.47
C SER A 218 10.57 5.55 -4.76
N ILE A 219 9.38 4.96 -4.69
CA ILE A 219 8.11 5.60 -5.05
C ILE A 219 7.24 5.74 -3.81
N HIS A 220 6.74 6.94 -3.59
CA HIS A 220 5.97 7.36 -2.41
C HIS A 220 4.68 8.07 -2.82
N SER A 221 3.80 8.34 -1.83
CA SER A 221 2.56 9.15 -1.97
C SER A 221 2.45 10.16 -0.83
N HIS A 222 1.35 10.21 -0.09
CA HIS A 222 1.14 10.94 1.17
C HIS A 222 0.96 12.46 1.03
N GLN A 223 1.72 13.16 0.19
CA GLN A 223 1.77 14.62 0.20
C GLN A 223 0.61 15.30 -0.54
N HIS A 224 -0.26 14.56 -1.22
CA HIS A 224 -1.39 15.07 -2.01
C HIS A 224 -1.02 16.19 -2.99
N ALA A 225 0.24 16.26 -3.36
CA ALA A 225 0.81 17.29 -4.22
C ALA A 225 0.99 16.77 -5.66
N PRO A 226 1.21 17.64 -6.64
CA PRO A 226 1.74 17.23 -7.93
C PRO A 226 3.05 16.46 -7.78
N ASP A 227 3.34 15.60 -8.74
CA ASP A 227 4.52 14.75 -8.71
C ASP A 227 5.79 15.53 -8.38
N ILE A 228 6.50 15.04 -7.37
CA ILE A 228 7.79 15.58 -6.93
C ILE A 228 8.83 14.48 -7.13
N ILE A 229 9.93 14.83 -7.77
CA ILE A 229 11.08 13.93 -7.91
C ILE A 229 12.27 14.63 -7.26
N TYR A 230 12.86 13.99 -6.25
CA TYR A 230 14.11 14.50 -5.68
C TYR A 230 15.19 13.41 -5.67
N ARG A 231 16.44 13.85 -5.59
CA ARG A 231 17.61 12.98 -5.44
C ARG A 231 18.45 13.52 -4.29
N LYS A 232 19.07 12.63 -3.54
CA LYS A 232 19.96 13.06 -2.45
C LYS A 232 21.16 13.86 -2.98
N ASP A 233 21.68 13.40 -4.11
CA ASP A 233 22.77 14.01 -4.86
C ASP A 233 22.44 13.87 -6.35
N ASP A 234 23.14 14.59 -7.22
CA ASP A 234 22.93 14.53 -8.68
C ASP A 234 23.05 13.11 -9.26
N THR A 235 23.76 12.22 -8.56
CA THR A 235 23.98 10.82 -8.97
C THR A 235 23.10 9.82 -8.21
N GLY A 236 22.29 10.29 -7.25
CA GLY A 236 21.41 9.44 -6.45
C GLY A 236 20.22 8.90 -7.25
N ILE A 237 19.60 7.83 -6.75
CA ILE A 237 18.35 7.33 -7.32
C ILE A 237 17.22 8.36 -7.15
N PRO A 238 16.21 8.38 -8.02
CA PRO A 238 15.04 9.22 -7.81
C PRO A 238 14.17 8.68 -6.67
N PHE A 239 13.74 9.58 -5.79
CA PHE A 239 12.63 9.42 -4.88
C PHE A 239 11.45 10.16 -5.51
N ILE A 240 10.41 9.43 -5.85
CA ILE A 240 9.27 9.92 -6.61
C ILE A 240 8.08 9.99 -5.66
N ILE A 241 7.47 11.16 -5.53
CA ILE A 241 6.23 11.34 -4.76
C ILE A 241 5.11 11.49 -5.78
N THR A 242 4.15 10.57 -5.74
CA THR A 242 3.08 10.49 -6.73
C THR A 242 1.90 11.40 -6.36
N ASN A 243 1.03 11.63 -7.34
CA ASN A 243 -0.19 12.39 -7.15
C ASN A 243 -1.23 11.60 -6.35
N ALA A 244 -2.11 12.33 -5.64
CA ALA A 244 -3.25 11.76 -4.94
C ALA A 244 -4.48 11.68 -5.84
N ILE A 245 -5.33 10.67 -5.61
CA ILE A 245 -6.55 10.42 -6.41
C ILE A 245 -7.51 11.62 -6.40
N VAL A 246 -7.53 12.40 -5.33
CA VAL A 246 -8.37 13.61 -5.20
C VAL A 246 -8.09 14.66 -6.28
N ASN A 247 -6.86 14.69 -6.79
CA ASN A 247 -6.43 15.60 -7.85
C ASN A 247 -6.81 15.10 -9.25
N ARG A 248 -7.47 13.94 -9.35
CA ARG A 248 -7.74 13.24 -10.62
C ARG A 248 -6.50 13.08 -11.48
N ALA A 249 -5.42 12.69 -10.81
CA ALA A 249 -4.14 12.42 -11.44
C ALA A 249 -3.49 11.19 -10.79
N TYR A 250 -2.66 10.52 -11.55
CA TYR A 250 -1.82 9.42 -11.10
C TYR A 250 -0.46 9.51 -11.78
N THR A 251 0.52 8.80 -11.26
CA THR A 251 1.84 8.75 -11.86
C THR A 251 1.98 7.48 -12.71
N MET A 252 2.24 7.67 -13.99
CA MET A 252 2.62 6.57 -14.88
C MET A 252 4.10 6.31 -14.74
N ILE A 253 4.46 5.06 -14.46
CA ILE A 253 5.84 4.59 -14.39
C ILE A 253 6.09 3.65 -15.56
N ASP A 254 6.97 4.07 -16.45
CA ASP A 254 7.48 3.26 -17.56
C ASP A 254 8.88 2.76 -17.22
N ILE A 255 9.10 1.45 -17.32
CA ILE A 255 10.42 0.85 -17.13
C ILE A 255 10.78 0.06 -18.39
N SER A 256 11.88 0.42 -19.02
CA SER A 256 12.40 -0.26 -20.19
C SER A 256 13.92 -0.10 -20.28
N ASN A 257 14.62 -1.11 -20.75
CA ASN A 257 16.09 -1.09 -20.92
C ASN A 257 16.85 -0.62 -19.66
N GLY A 258 16.38 -1.00 -18.47
CA GLY A 258 16.99 -0.61 -17.20
C GLY A 258 16.83 0.87 -16.83
N GLN A 259 15.92 1.58 -17.48
CA GLN A 259 15.60 2.98 -17.18
C GLN A 259 14.15 3.12 -16.73
N LEU A 260 13.93 3.95 -15.70
CA LEU A 260 12.61 4.29 -15.20
C LEU A 260 12.28 5.73 -15.59
N HIS A 261 11.10 5.91 -16.16
CA HIS A 261 10.53 7.21 -16.46
C HIS A 261 9.18 7.36 -15.74
N ALA A 262 8.99 8.50 -15.09
CA ALA A 262 7.76 8.84 -14.38
C ALA A 262 7.11 10.06 -15.01
N GLN A 263 5.79 10.03 -15.19
CA GLN A 263 5.02 11.16 -15.70
C GLN A 263 3.64 11.23 -15.05
N ALA A 264 3.18 12.44 -14.76
CA ALA A 264 1.82 12.68 -14.31
C ALA A 264 0.82 12.45 -15.45
N VAL A 265 -0.30 11.81 -15.14
CA VAL A 265 -1.42 11.59 -16.06
C VAL A 265 -2.70 12.02 -15.39
N ASN A 266 -3.47 12.92 -16.02
CA ASN A 266 -4.80 13.31 -15.56
C ASN A 266 -5.88 12.39 -16.14
N PHE A 267 -7.00 12.20 -15.38
CA PHE A 267 -8.13 11.37 -15.80
C PHE A 267 -9.50 11.97 -15.45
#